data_43a6f693922df65b689401474fdadbc7
#
_entry.id   43a6f693922df65b689401474fdadbc7
#
_cell.length_a   1.000
_cell.length_b   1.000
_cell.length_c   1.000
_cell.angle_alpha   90.00
_cell.angle_beta   90.00
_cell.angle_gamma   90.00
#
_symmetry.space_group_name_H-M   'P 1'
#
loop_
_entity.id
_entity.type
_entity.pdbx_description
1 polymer ?
#
loop_
_entity_poly.entity_id
_entity_poly.type
_entity_poly.pdbx_seq_one_letter_code
_entity_poly.pdbx_strand_id
1 'polypeptide(L)'
;MKLSTGKEAKLKEMSVDDMDYCNDIPQMIYEGNEVVSITNLAKARTAWIRKGVVGADDKFIKSLSEDEKNELSLAVQEHQRLGE
;
A
#
# COMPACT_ATOMS: atom_id res chain seq x y z
N MET A 1 7.46 -0.78 12.59
CA MET A 1 6.16 -1.18 13.14
C MET A 1 6.06 -2.70 13.19
N LYS A 2 5.18 -3.22 13.99
CA LYS A 2 4.97 -4.65 14.11
C LYS A 2 3.56 -5.00 13.64
N LEU A 3 3.46 -5.94 12.72
CA LEU A 3 2.17 -6.44 12.24
C LEU A 3 1.51 -7.32 13.31
N SER A 4 0.19 -7.49 13.23
CA SER A 4 -0.55 -8.32 14.19
C SER A 4 -0.08 -9.77 14.22
N THR A 5 0.54 -10.24 13.14
CA THR A 5 1.14 -11.59 13.07
C THR A 5 2.52 -11.68 13.72
N GLY A 6 3.08 -10.55 14.18
CA GLY A 6 4.41 -10.50 14.76
C GLY A 6 5.55 -10.15 13.81
N LYS A 7 5.27 -10.07 12.52
CA LYS A 7 6.26 -9.67 11.51
C LYS A 7 6.57 -8.18 11.64
N GLU A 8 7.83 -7.80 11.51
CA GLU A 8 8.24 -6.40 11.64
C GLU A 8 8.53 -5.77 10.28
N ALA A 9 8.24 -4.47 10.17
CA ALA A 9 8.53 -3.67 9.00
C ALA A 9 8.94 -2.27 9.45
N LYS A 10 9.91 -1.68 8.74
CA LYS A 10 10.37 -0.31 9.01
C LYS A 10 9.79 0.60 7.94
N LEU A 11 8.96 1.55 8.37
CA LEU A 11 8.33 2.51 7.47
C LEU A 11 9.29 3.66 7.17
N LYS A 12 9.12 4.27 6.01
CA LYS A 12 9.90 5.44 5.59
C LYS A 12 8.99 6.45 4.91
N GLU A 13 9.45 7.70 4.85
CA GLU A 13 8.74 8.72 4.10
C GLU A 13 8.85 8.46 2.61
N MET A 14 7.77 8.72 1.90
CA MET A 14 7.69 8.62 0.45
C MET A 14 7.74 10.01 -0.15
N SER A 15 8.29 10.10 -1.36
CA SER A 15 8.22 11.36 -2.13
C SER A 15 6.78 11.60 -2.60
N VAL A 16 6.49 12.85 -2.98
CA VAL A 16 5.18 13.20 -3.55
C VAL A 16 4.93 12.38 -4.81
N ASP A 17 5.95 12.20 -5.65
CA ASP A 17 5.83 11.41 -6.88
C ASP A 17 5.52 9.94 -6.58
N ASP A 18 6.10 9.36 -5.54
CA ASP A 18 5.81 7.99 -5.12
C ASP A 18 4.37 7.86 -4.62
N MET A 19 3.90 8.83 -3.85
CA MET A 19 2.51 8.84 -3.36
C MET A 19 1.52 8.97 -4.51
N ASP A 20 1.80 9.87 -5.45
CA ASP A 20 0.94 10.06 -6.63
C ASP A 20 0.88 8.80 -7.48
N TYR A 21 2.02 8.14 -7.68
CA TYR A 21 2.08 6.87 -8.40
C TYR A 21 1.17 5.83 -7.75
N CYS A 22 1.25 5.68 -6.44
CA CYS A 22 0.44 4.70 -5.72
C CYS A 22 -1.05 5.05 -5.77
N ASN A 23 -1.40 6.33 -5.66
CA ASN A 23 -2.79 6.78 -5.71
C ASN A 23 -3.43 6.62 -7.10
N ASP A 24 -2.63 6.61 -8.16
CA ASP A 24 -3.12 6.46 -9.52
C ASP A 24 -3.35 5.01 -9.94
N ILE A 25 -2.86 4.04 -9.17
CA ILE A 25 -2.99 2.63 -9.55
C ILE A 25 -4.43 2.12 -9.49
N PRO A 26 -5.22 2.40 -8.43
CA PRO A 26 -6.61 1.95 -8.41
C PRO A 26 -7.44 2.67 -9.47
N GLN A 27 -8.27 1.92 -10.17
CA GLN A 27 -9.18 2.46 -11.18
C GLN A 27 -10.61 2.19 -10.78
N MET A 28 -11.43 3.23 -10.81
CA MET A 28 -12.86 3.12 -10.55
C MET A 28 -13.58 2.83 -11.85
N ILE A 29 -14.44 1.82 -11.83
CA ILE A 29 -15.29 1.47 -12.96
C ILE A 29 -16.69 1.99 -12.66
N TYR A 30 -17.21 2.79 -13.56
CA TYR A 30 -18.52 3.43 -13.42
C TYR A 30 -19.56 2.77 -14.31
N GLU A 31 -20.79 2.70 -13.81
CA GLU A 31 -21.95 2.40 -14.62
C GLU A 31 -22.92 3.55 -14.41
N GLY A 32 -23.06 4.39 -15.45
CA GLY A 32 -23.75 5.67 -15.31
C GLY A 32 -22.96 6.59 -14.37
N ASN A 33 -23.59 7.02 -13.28
CA ASN A 33 -22.95 7.85 -12.26
C ASN A 33 -22.51 7.09 -11.02
N GLU A 34 -22.66 5.75 -11.01
CA GLU A 34 -22.32 4.92 -9.87
C GLU A 34 -21.00 4.19 -10.07
N VAL A 35 -20.20 4.13 -9.00
CA VAL A 35 -19.01 3.30 -8.98
C VAL A 35 -19.43 1.87 -8.69
N VAL A 36 -19.26 0.97 -9.67
CA VAL A 36 -19.65 -0.45 -9.53
C VAL A 36 -18.50 -1.34 -9.12
N SER A 37 -17.26 -0.93 -9.37
CA SER A 37 -16.09 -1.65 -8.88
C SER A 37 -14.85 -0.78 -8.86
N ILE A 38 -13.83 -1.25 -8.12
CA ILE A 38 -12.51 -0.64 -8.11
C ILE A 38 -11.52 -1.75 -8.48
N THR A 39 -10.71 -1.51 -9.50
CA THR A 39 -9.70 -2.46 -9.96
C THR A 39 -8.31 -2.08 -9.48
N ASN A 40 -7.38 -3.02 -9.61
CA ASN A 40 -5.95 -2.82 -9.27
C ASN A 40 -5.68 -2.52 -7.78
N LEU A 41 -6.58 -2.88 -6.87
CA LEU A 41 -6.35 -2.68 -5.44
C LEU A 41 -5.15 -3.48 -4.94
N ALA A 42 -4.96 -4.71 -5.41
CA ALA A 42 -3.82 -5.53 -5.02
C ALA A 42 -2.50 -4.91 -5.49
N LYS A 43 -2.47 -4.35 -6.70
CA LYS A 43 -1.30 -3.63 -7.22
C LYS A 43 -1.00 -2.39 -6.39
N ALA A 44 -2.04 -1.65 -6.01
CA ALA A 44 -1.89 -0.45 -5.18
C ALA A 44 -1.28 -0.80 -3.83
N ARG A 45 -1.77 -1.83 -3.17
CA ARG A 45 -1.21 -2.29 -1.89
C ARG A 45 0.26 -2.64 -2.01
N THR A 46 0.61 -3.39 -3.05
CA THR A 46 2.00 -3.78 -3.31
C THR A 46 2.88 -2.54 -3.53
N ALA A 47 2.39 -1.57 -4.29
CA ALA A 47 3.14 -0.34 -4.57
C ALA A 47 3.38 0.47 -3.30
N TRP A 48 2.38 0.62 -2.43
CA TRP A 48 2.55 1.31 -1.15
C TRP A 48 3.63 0.64 -0.29
N ILE A 49 3.63 -0.70 -0.25
CA ILE A 49 4.63 -1.46 0.50
C ILE A 49 6.02 -1.27 -0.10
N ARG A 50 6.16 -1.38 -1.42
CA ARG A 50 7.46 -1.21 -2.08
C ARG A 50 8.06 0.16 -1.83
N LYS A 51 7.23 1.20 -1.87
CA LYS A 51 7.69 2.59 -1.77
C LYS A 51 7.81 3.07 -0.33
N GLY A 52 7.05 2.50 0.58
CA GLY A 52 6.95 2.98 1.96
C GLY A 52 7.61 2.11 3.02
N VAL A 53 8.17 0.97 2.67
CA VAL A 53 8.84 0.06 3.61
C VAL A 53 10.31 -0.11 3.22
N VAL A 54 11.19 0.06 4.19
CA VAL A 54 12.64 -0.11 3.98
C VAL A 54 12.95 -1.57 3.65
N GLY A 55 13.66 -1.79 2.54
CA GLY A 55 14.08 -3.13 2.14
C GLY A 55 12.98 -4.04 1.62
N ALA A 56 11.83 -3.48 1.25
CA ALA A 56 10.71 -4.27 0.72
C ALA A 56 10.98 -4.70 -0.73
N ASP A 57 11.65 -5.83 -0.89
CA ASP A 57 11.89 -6.46 -2.17
C ASP A 57 10.78 -7.48 -2.49
N ASP A 58 10.87 -8.11 -3.65
CA ASP A 58 9.89 -9.12 -4.07
C ASP A 58 9.80 -10.28 -3.10
N LYS A 59 10.92 -10.70 -2.54
CA LYS A 59 10.97 -11.81 -1.59
C LYS A 59 10.19 -11.47 -0.32
N PHE A 60 10.40 -10.27 0.21
CA PHE A 60 9.67 -9.79 1.38
C PHE A 60 8.17 -9.75 1.12
N ILE A 61 7.77 -9.15 -0.02
CA ILE A 61 6.36 -8.99 -0.38
C ILE A 61 5.68 -10.34 -0.58
N LYS A 62 6.35 -11.28 -1.24
CA LYS A 62 5.82 -12.63 -1.44
C LYS A 62 5.63 -13.40 -0.14
N SER A 63 6.36 -13.03 0.92
CA SER A 63 6.23 -13.68 2.23
C SER A 63 5.01 -13.19 3.00
N LEU A 64 4.33 -12.12 2.55
CA LEU A 64 3.18 -11.54 3.24
C LEU A 64 1.88 -12.23 2.84
N SER A 65 1.02 -12.48 3.83
CA SER A 65 -0.35 -12.92 3.57
C SER A 65 -1.19 -11.72 3.07
N GLU A 66 -2.40 -11.99 2.59
CA GLU A 66 -3.31 -10.92 2.16
C GLU A 66 -3.64 -9.98 3.31
N ASP A 67 -3.87 -10.51 4.52
CA ASP A 67 -4.16 -9.69 5.69
C ASP A 67 -2.96 -8.84 6.09
N GLU A 68 -1.75 -9.41 6.01
CA GLU A 68 -0.52 -8.67 6.28
C GLU A 68 -0.30 -7.56 5.27
N LYS A 69 -0.57 -7.80 3.99
CA LYS A 69 -0.48 -6.76 2.96
C LYS A 69 -1.46 -5.62 3.22
N ASN A 70 -2.70 -5.94 3.58
CA ASN A 70 -3.70 -4.92 3.92
C ASN A 70 -3.25 -4.07 5.10
N GLU A 71 -2.86 -4.70 6.18
CA GLU A 71 -2.42 -4.01 7.38
C GLU A 71 -1.21 -3.11 7.11
N LEU A 72 -0.22 -3.64 6.41
CA LEU A 72 1.02 -2.92 6.12
C LEU A 72 0.77 -1.75 5.17
N SER A 73 -0.01 -1.94 4.11
CA SER A 73 -0.30 -0.86 3.16
C SER A 73 -1.06 0.29 3.82
N LEU A 74 -2.01 -0.01 4.72
CA LEU A 74 -2.72 1.02 5.47
C LEU A 74 -1.77 1.75 6.42
N ALA A 75 -0.88 1.02 7.08
CA ALA A 75 0.12 1.62 7.97
C ALA A 75 1.05 2.56 7.21
N VAL A 76 1.48 2.18 6.01
CA VAL A 76 2.32 3.03 5.15
C VAL A 76 1.57 4.32 4.82
N GLN A 77 0.31 4.22 4.41
CA GLN A 77 -0.50 5.40 4.06
C GLN A 77 -0.68 6.34 5.25
N GLU A 78 -0.96 5.80 6.43
CA GLU A 78 -1.09 6.60 7.64
C GLU A 78 0.23 7.25 8.03
N HIS A 79 1.33 6.53 7.88
CA HIS A 79 2.66 7.09 8.18
C HIS A 79 2.97 8.32 7.33
N GLN A 80 2.61 8.30 6.03
CA GLN A 80 2.80 9.45 5.17
C GLN A 80 1.93 10.64 5.61
N ARG A 81 0.70 10.36 6.01
CA ARG A 81 -0.24 11.39 6.47
C ARG A 81 0.24 12.04 7.77
N LEU A 82 0.72 11.24 8.72
CA LEU A 82 1.20 11.74 10.01
C LEU A 82 2.54 12.47 9.89
N GLY A 83 3.29 12.21 8.84
CA GLY A 83 4.56 12.88 8.56
C GLY A 83 4.40 14.28 7.98
N GLU A 84 3.17 14.69 7.68
CA GLU A 84 2.89 16.06 7.20
C GLU A 84 2.92 17.05 8.38
#